data_99b961381ddaf809a92d02cb340f7cd0
#
_entry.id   99b961381ddaf809a92d02cb340f7cd0
#
_cell.length_a   1.000
_cell.length_b   1.000
_cell.length_c   1.000
_cell.angle_alpha   90.00
_cell.angle_beta   90.00
_cell.angle_gamma   90.00
#
_symmetry.space_group_name_H-M   'P 1'
#
loop_
_entity.id
_entity.type
_entity.pdbx_description
1 polymer ?
#
loop_
_entity_poly.entity_id
_entity_poly.type
_entity_poly.pdbx_seq_one_letter_code
_entity_poly.pdbx_strand_id
1 'polypeptide(L)'
;MLFRSLAEGIATIAAAFYPKPVIVRMSDFKSNEYKKLIGGSRYEPDEENPMLGFRGASRYISDDFAEAFAMECEAMKRVRNDMGLTNVEIMIPFVRTVNQAEKVIGLLAKEGLKRGENGLRVIMMCEVPSNAILAEQFLEHFDGFSIGSNDLTQLSLGLDRDSGMELLAIDFDERDPAVEFLIRSEEHTSELQSH
;
A
#
# COMPACT_ATOMS: atom_id res chain seq x y z
N MET A 1 -4.76 -12.29 19.53
CA MET A 1 -3.84 -11.41 20.27
C MET A 1 -3.16 -10.39 19.35
N LEU A 2 -2.65 -10.79 18.19
CA LEU A 2 -1.90 -9.91 17.26
C LEU A 2 -2.71 -8.70 16.77
N PHE A 3 -3.92 -8.90 16.25
CA PHE A 3 -4.76 -7.79 15.73
C PHE A 3 -5.17 -6.78 16.82
N ARG A 4 -5.23 -7.20 18.10
CA ARG A 4 -5.54 -6.28 19.20
C ARG A 4 -4.43 -5.25 19.39
N SER A 5 -3.17 -5.69 19.42
CA SER A 5 -2.01 -4.81 19.57
C SER A 5 -1.88 -3.86 18.37
N LEU A 6 -2.18 -4.34 17.16
CA LEU A 6 -2.22 -3.50 15.95
C LEU A 6 -3.32 -2.43 16.07
N ALA A 7 -4.54 -2.81 16.47
CA ALA A 7 -5.63 -1.88 16.66
C ALA A 7 -5.31 -0.81 17.74
N GLU A 8 -4.74 -1.22 18.87
CA GLU A 8 -4.34 -0.31 19.95
C GLU A 8 -3.26 0.69 19.50
N GLY A 9 -2.27 0.23 18.74
CA GLY A 9 -1.22 1.09 18.18
C GLY A 9 -1.78 2.12 17.20
N ILE A 10 -2.62 1.69 16.26
CA ILE A 10 -3.29 2.58 15.30
C ILE A 10 -4.18 3.57 16.04
N ALA A 11 -4.99 3.10 16.99
CA ALA A 11 -5.90 3.95 17.76
C ALA A 11 -5.16 5.04 18.54
N THR A 12 -4.01 4.72 19.11
CA THR A 12 -3.19 5.70 19.84
C THR A 12 -2.79 6.87 18.94
N ILE A 13 -2.34 6.57 17.71
CA ILE A 13 -1.96 7.59 16.74
C ILE A 13 -3.21 8.35 16.25
N ALA A 14 -4.25 7.62 15.87
CA ALA A 14 -5.46 8.21 15.33
C ALA A 14 -6.15 9.15 16.32
N ALA A 15 -6.20 8.79 17.59
CA ALA A 15 -6.75 9.63 18.64
C ALA A 15 -5.94 10.91 18.86
N ALA A 16 -4.60 10.81 18.79
CA ALA A 16 -3.73 11.98 18.95
C ALA A 16 -3.89 13.02 17.83
N PHE A 17 -4.25 12.58 16.62
CA PHE A 17 -4.44 13.46 15.47
C PHE A 17 -5.91 13.84 15.21
N TYR A 18 -6.86 13.25 15.93
CA TYR A 18 -8.28 13.50 15.70
C TYR A 18 -8.61 15.02 15.77
N PRO A 19 -9.41 15.60 14.85
CA PRO A 19 -10.14 14.94 13.73
C PRO A 19 -9.36 14.86 12.40
N LYS A 20 -8.07 15.20 12.39
CA LYS A 20 -7.24 15.14 11.17
C LYS A 20 -7.11 13.70 10.66
N PRO A 21 -7.09 13.48 9.34
CA PRO A 21 -6.95 12.14 8.78
C PRO A 21 -5.61 11.50 9.16
N VAL A 22 -5.66 10.20 9.40
CA VAL A 22 -4.48 9.36 9.63
C VAL A 22 -4.53 8.21 8.62
N ILE A 23 -3.57 8.18 7.72
CA ILE A 23 -3.46 7.14 6.70
C ILE A 23 -2.66 5.98 7.28
N VAL A 24 -3.25 4.80 7.27
CA VAL A 24 -2.64 3.56 7.73
C VAL A 24 -2.35 2.66 6.53
N ARG A 25 -1.07 2.45 6.24
CA ARG A 25 -0.65 1.53 5.20
C ARG A 25 -0.78 0.09 5.68
N MET A 26 -1.46 -0.73 4.88
CA MET A 26 -1.51 -2.18 5.09
C MET A 26 -0.10 -2.77 4.91
N SER A 27 0.13 -3.96 5.48
CA SER A 27 1.46 -4.60 5.51
C SER A 27 2.10 -4.72 4.13
N ASP A 28 3.36 -4.32 4.02
CA ASP A 28 4.12 -4.36 2.77
C ASP A 28 5.55 -4.89 2.97
N PHE A 29 5.70 -5.97 3.72
CA PHE A 29 6.98 -6.65 3.80
C PHE A 29 7.20 -7.56 2.59
N LYS A 30 8.43 -7.58 2.11
CA LYS A 30 8.90 -8.54 1.11
C LYS A 30 9.01 -9.94 1.73
N SER A 31 8.99 -10.99 0.90
CA SER A 31 9.11 -12.38 1.37
C SER A 31 10.37 -12.63 2.19
N ASN A 32 11.52 -12.06 1.78
CA ASN A 32 12.77 -12.17 2.52
C ASN A 32 12.78 -11.43 3.87
N GLU A 33 11.91 -10.43 4.04
CA GLU A 33 11.74 -9.73 5.32
C GLU A 33 10.83 -10.53 6.25
N TYR A 34 9.69 -11.03 5.75
CA TYR A 34 8.82 -11.91 6.52
C TYR A 34 9.52 -13.20 6.96
N LYS A 35 10.42 -13.78 6.14
CA LYS A 35 11.22 -14.95 6.51
C LYS A 35 12.04 -14.76 7.77
N LYS A 36 12.48 -13.52 8.06
CA LYS A 36 13.27 -13.19 9.26
C LYS A 36 12.41 -13.15 10.54
N LEU A 37 11.08 -13.09 10.42
CA LEU A 37 10.20 -13.14 11.56
C LEU A 37 10.11 -14.57 12.12
N ILE A 38 9.74 -14.68 13.40
CA ILE A 38 9.61 -15.97 14.08
C ILE A 38 8.56 -16.83 13.36
N GLY A 39 8.99 -17.96 12.80
CA GLY A 39 8.14 -18.87 12.03
C GLY A 39 7.96 -18.50 10.57
N GLY A 40 8.40 -17.30 10.13
CA GLY A 40 8.18 -16.78 8.78
C GLY A 40 8.70 -17.69 7.67
N SER A 41 9.85 -18.34 7.89
CA SER A 41 10.45 -19.28 6.91
C SER A 41 9.57 -20.47 6.52
N ARG A 42 8.48 -20.74 7.27
CA ARG A 42 7.53 -21.82 6.97
C ARG A 42 6.48 -21.42 5.93
N TYR A 43 6.24 -20.11 5.79
CA TYR A 43 5.11 -19.57 5.02
C TYR A 43 5.57 -18.79 3.79
N GLU A 44 6.81 -18.31 3.79
CA GLU A 44 7.29 -17.44 2.75
C GLU A 44 7.99 -18.21 1.63
N PRO A 45 7.68 -17.92 0.35
CA PRO A 45 8.35 -18.53 -0.78
C PRO A 45 9.83 -18.10 -0.87
N ASP A 46 10.65 -18.91 -1.51
CA ASP A 46 11.97 -18.49 -1.96
C ASP A 46 11.84 -17.74 -3.28
N GLU A 47 12.22 -16.48 -3.28
CA GLU A 47 12.16 -15.62 -4.44
C GLU A 47 13.55 -15.06 -4.75
N GLU A 48 13.95 -15.10 -6.03
CA GLU A 48 15.21 -14.51 -6.48
C GLU A 48 15.17 -12.97 -6.39
N ASN A 49 14.01 -12.38 -6.65
CA ASN A 49 13.79 -10.94 -6.54
C ASN A 49 12.54 -10.61 -5.73
N PRO A 50 12.63 -10.61 -4.38
CA PRO A 50 11.50 -10.31 -3.52
C PRO A 50 10.89 -8.91 -3.72
N MET A 51 11.66 -7.97 -4.27
CA MET A 51 11.17 -6.62 -4.59
C MET A 51 10.02 -6.66 -5.60
N LEU A 52 10.13 -7.51 -6.61
CA LEU A 52 9.12 -7.69 -7.67
C LEU A 52 8.14 -8.84 -7.38
N GLY A 53 8.31 -9.51 -6.28
CA GLY A 53 7.63 -10.76 -5.96
C GLY A 53 6.33 -10.59 -5.15
N PHE A 54 6.17 -11.46 -4.18
CA PHE A 54 4.97 -11.64 -3.37
C PHE A 54 4.87 -10.58 -2.26
N ARG A 55 4.38 -9.39 -2.60
CA ARG A 55 4.20 -8.26 -1.69
C ARG A 55 2.98 -7.40 -2.06
N GLY A 56 2.50 -6.58 -1.12
CA GLY A 56 1.41 -5.64 -1.30
C GLY A 56 0.12 -6.31 -1.78
N ALA A 57 -0.59 -5.69 -2.72
CA ALA A 57 -1.89 -6.15 -3.21
C ALA A 57 -1.90 -7.60 -3.70
N SER A 58 -0.81 -8.08 -4.35
CA SER A 58 -0.74 -9.48 -4.79
C SER A 58 -0.75 -10.48 -3.64
N ARG A 59 -0.19 -10.10 -2.49
CA ARG A 59 -0.22 -10.90 -1.28
C ARG A 59 -1.63 -10.97 -0.69
N TYR A 60 -2.34 -9.86 -0.63
CA TYR A 60 -3.68 -9.80 -0.02
C TYR A 60 -4.72 -10.63 -0.77
N ILE A 61 -4.61 -10.68 -2.10
CA ILE A 61 -5.52 -11.46 -2.95
C ILE A 61 -5.15 -12.95 -3.05
N SER A 62 -4.06 -13.38 -2.41
CA SER A 62 -3.64 -14.78 -2.36
C SER A 62 -4.34 -15.52 -1.22
N ASP A 63 -4.73 -16.77 -1.48
CA ASP A 63 -5.28 -17.65 -0.45
C ASP A 63 -4.29 -17.89 0.69
N ASP A 64 -3.00 -17.92 0.41
CA ASP A 64 -1.93 -18.13 1.41
C ASP A 64 -1.84 -17.01 2.46
N PHE A 65 -2.34 -15.82 2.15
CA PHE A 65 -2.30 -14.68 3.06
C PHE A 65 -3.70 -14.24 3.55
N ALA A 66 -4.77 -14.92 3.11
CA ALA A 66 -6.15 -14.51 3.37
C ALA A 66 -6.46 -14.33 4.87
N GLU A 67 -6.02 -15.27 5.73
CA GLU A 67 -6.23 -15.18 7.18
C GLU A 67 -5.49 -13.98 7.80
N ALA A 68 -4.26 -13.72 7.37
CA ALA A 68 -3.47 -12.60 7.86
C ALA A 68 -4.09 -11.27 7.42
N PHE A 69 -4.53 -11.17 6.18
CA PHE A 69 -5.22 -9.98 5.69
C PHE A 69 -6.54 -9.73 6.42
N ALA A 70 -7.33 -10.78 6.67
CA ALA A 70 -8.56 -10.67 7.46
C ALA A 70 -8.29 -10.14 8.88
N MET A 71 -7.18 -10.55 9.51
CA MET A 71 -6.78 -10.03 10.82
C MET A 71 -6.39 -8.53 10.78
N GLU A 72 -5.73 -8.08 9.72
CA GLU A 72 -5.45 -6.65 9.53
C GLU A 72 -6.76 -5.86 9.33
N CYS A 73 -7.66 -6.35 8.50
CA CYS A 73 -8.98 -5.74 8.30
C CYS A 73 -9.78 -5.66 9.60
N GLU A 74 -9.73 -6.71 10.43
CA GLU A 74 -10.39 -6.73 11.74
C GLU A 74 -9.82 -5.65 12.68
N ALA A 75 -8.50 -5.43 12.66
CA ALA A 75 -7.89 -4.36 13.42
C ALA A 75 -8.40 -2.98 12.97
N MET A 76 -8.50 -2.75 11.65
CA MET A 76 -9.02 -1.49 11.08
C MET A 76 -10.49 -1.27 11.45
N LYS A 77 -11.34 -2.30 11.35
CA LYS A 77 -12.76 -2.24 11.76
C LYS A 77 -12.89 -1.86 13.23
N ARG A 78 -12.10 -2.51 14.08
CA ARG A 78 -12.12 -2.23 15.51
C ARG A 78 -11.79 -0.77 15.82
N VAL A 79 -10.76 -0.23 15.17
CA VAL A 79 -10.37 1.18 15.35
C VAL A 79 -11.48 2.11 14.88
N ARG A 80 -12.02 1.89 13.68
CA ARG A 80 -13.00 2.79 13.09
C ARG A 80 -14.39 2.66 13.71
N ASN A 81 -14.86 1.42 13.91
CA ASN A 81 -16.24 1.14 14.31
C ASN A 81 -16.40 1.04 15.82
N ASP A 82 -15.54 0.26 16.51
CA ASP A 82 -15.69 0.04 17.95
C ASP A 82 -15.13 1.20 18.78
N MET A 83 -13.99 1.78 18.35
CA MET A 83 -13.35 2.90 19.02
C MET A 83 -13.80 4.27 18.49
N GLY A 84 -14.56 4.30 17.37
CA GLY A 84 -15.12 5.52 16.80
C GLY A 84 -14.10 6.44 16.12
N LEU A 85 -12.89 5.96 15.82
CA LEU A 85 -11.83 6.76 15.21
C LEU A 85 -11.95 6.74 13.67
N THR A 86 -13.00 7.36 13.17
CA THR A 86 -13.34 7.39 11.74
C THR A 86 -12.38 8.22 10.88
N ASN A 87 -11.45 8.94 11.50
CA ASN A 87 -10.37 9.67 10.83
C ASN A 87 -9.25 8.75 10.29
N VAL A 88 -9.31 7.45 10.54
CA VAL A 88 -8.38 6.48 9.94
C VAL A 88 -8.79 6.18 8.51
N GLU A 89 -7.86 6.35 7.58
CA GLU A 89 -7.94 5.98 6.17
C GLU A 89 -7.02 4.79 5.91
N ILE A 90 -7.35 3.95 4.93
CA ILE A 90 -6.56 2.77 4.58
C ILE A 90 -5.73 3.07 3.34
N MET A 91 -4.46 2.67 3.35
CA MET A 91 -3.60 2.75 2.18
C MET A 91 -3.15 1.37 1.72
N ILE A 92 -3.33 1.10 0.42
CA ILE A 92 -2.95 -0.15 -0.22
C ILE A 92 -1.62 0.02 -0.95
N PRO A 93 -0.58 -0.70 -0.55
CA PRO A 93 0.72 -0.66 -1.20
C PRO A 93 0.79 -1.62 -2.39
N PHE A 94 1.68 -1.30 -3.31
CA PHE A 94 2.18 -2.15 -4.39
C PHE A 94 1.09 -2.81 -5.24
N VAL A 95 0.19 -1.97 -5.74
CA VAL A 95 -0.87 -2.37 -6.68
C VAL A 95 -0.35 -2.28 -8.10
N ARG A 96 -0.17 -3.39 -8.78
CA ARG A 96 0.49 -3.44 -10.11
C ARG A 96 -0.45 -3.21 -11.29
N THR A 97 -1.70 -3.64 -11.16
CA THR A 97 -2.67 -3.61 -12.25
C THR A 97 -4.05 -3.18 -11.77
N VAL A 98 -4.86 -2.62 -12.68
CA VAL A 98 -6.24 -2.24 -12.40
C VAL A 98 -7.07 -3.45 -11.91
N ASN A 99 -6.82 -4.64 -12.45
CA ASN A 99 -7.47 -5.87 -11.98
C ASN A 99 -7.12 -6.20 -10.52
N GLN A 100 -5.87 -5.95 -10.09
CA GLN A 100 -5.51 -6.09 -8.67
C GLN A 100 -6.21 -5.03 -7.81
N ALA A 101 -6.36 -3.80 -8.30
CA ALA A 101 -7.10 -2.75 -7.63
C ALA A 101 -8.55 -3.16 -7.37
N GLU A 102 -9.25 -3.61 -8.40
CA GLU A 102 -10.62 -4.11 -8.29
C GLU A 102 -10.74 -5.24 -7.26
N LYS A 103 -9.84 -6.23 -7.33
CA LYS A 103 -9.85 -7.38 -6.43
C LYS A 103 -9.63 -6.99 -4.97
N VAL A 104 -8.64 -6.12 -4.68
CA VAL A 104 -8.33 -5.72 -3.31
C VAL A 104 -9.44 -4.86 -2.71
N ILE A 105 -10.05 -3.97 -3.49
CA ILE A 105 -11.21 -3.18 -3.03
C ILE A 105 -12.41 -4.09 -2.76
N GLY A 106 -12.66 -5.08 -3.62
CA GLY A 106 -13.68 -6.10 -3.38
C GLY A 106 -13.43 -6.93 -2.13
N LEU A 107 -12.17 -7.26 -1.87
CA LEU A 107 -11.76 -8.01 -0.67
C LEU A 107 -11.95 -7.19 0.60
N LEU A 108 -11.55 -5.91 0.61
CA LEU A 108 -11.81 -4.98 1.72
C LEU A 108 -13.31 -4.89 2.03
N ALA A 109 -14.15 -4.76 0.99
CA ALA A 109 -15.59 -4.69 1.14
C ALA A 109 -16.17 -6.00 1.74
N LYS A 110 -15.66 -7.15 1.30
CA LYS A 110 -16.03 -8.47 1.86
C LYS A 110 -15.67 -8.58 3.33
N GLU A 111 -14.53 -8.02 3.74
CA GLU A 111 -14.09 -7.97 5.14
C GLU A 111 -14.79 -6.88 5.97
N GLY A 112 -15.76 -6.15 5.39
CA GLY A 112 -16.54 -5.11 6.09
C GLY A 112 -15.88 -3.73 6.12
N LEU A 113 -14.92 -3.48 5.23
CA LEU A 113 -14.26 -2.19 5.03
C LEU A 113 -14.61 -1.64 3.64
N LYS A 114 -15.88 -1.33 3.44
CA LYS A 114 -16.36 -0.83 2.15
C LYS A 114 -16.02 0.64 1.97
N ARG A 115 -15.33 0.95 0.85
CA ARG A 115 -14.99 2.32 0.46
C ARG A 115 -16.24 3.22 0.45
N GLY A 116 -16.14 4.41 1.05
CA GLY A 116 -17.22 5.39 1.19
C GLY A 116 -18.15 5.13 2.38
N GLU A 117 -18.22 3.91 2.91
CA GLU A 117 -19.05 3.60 4.06
C GLU A 117 -18.44 4.19 5.35
N ASN A 118 -19.27 4.89 6.14
CA ASN A 118 -18.81 5.65 7.32
C ASN A 118 -17.62 6.59 7.03
N GLY A 119 -17.57 7.15 5.81
CA GLY A 119 -16.51 8.06 5.39
C GLY A 119 -15.15 7.38 5.19
N LEU A 120 -15.10 6.06 5.03
CA LEU A 120 -13.85 5.36 4.77
C LEU A 120 -13.31 5.75 3.39
N ARG A 121 -12.12 6.34 3.39
CA ARG A 121 -11.33 6.56 2.18
C ARG A 121 -10.27 5.47 2.07
N VAL A 122 -10.05 5.00 0.85
CA VAL A 122 -9.02 4.02 0.52
C VAL A 122 -8.05 4.66 -0.47
N ILE A 123 -6.82 4.85 -0.01
CA ILE A 123 -5.72 5.46 -0.76
C ILE A 123 -4.86 4.36 -1.38
N MET A 124 -4.27 4.59 -2.54
CA MET A 124 -3.29 3.71 -3.15
C MET A 124 -1.89 4.32 -3.06
N MET A 125 -0.87 3.52 -2.80
CA MET A 125 0.50 3.98 -3.05
C MET A 125 0.79 3.96 -4.55
N CYS A 126 1.11 5.11 -5.12
CA CYS A 126 1.66 5.23 -6.46
C CYS A 126 3.17 5.02 -6.39
N GLU A 127 3.60 3.81 -6.64
CA GLU A 127 4.99 3.38 -6.48
C GLU A 127 5.45 2.39 -7.56
N VAL A 128 4.53 2.03 -8.47
CA VAL A 128 4.82 1.24 -9.66
C VAL A 128 4.53 2.11 -10.88
N PRO A 129 5.40 2.17 -11.90
CA PRO A 129 5.19 3.04 -13.06
C PRO A 129 3.83 2.92 -13.74
N SER A 130 3.23 1.73 -13.74
CA SER A 130 1.86 1.52 -14.24
C SER A 130 0.81 2.34 -13.52
N ASN A 131 1.05 2.72 -12.25
CA ASN A 131 0.11 3.52 -11.47
C ASN A 131 0.00 4.94 -12.03
N ALA A 132 1.13 5.57 -12.36
CA ALA A 132 1.16 6.89 -12.97
C ALA A 132 0.61 6.87 -14.42
N ILE A 133 0.96 5.83 -15.20
CA ILE A 133 0.51 5.69 -16.60
C ILE A 133 -1.01 5.50 -16.71
N LEU A 134 -1.61 4.79 -15.77
CA LEU A 134 -3.04 4.46 -15.76
C LEU A 134 -3.77 5.11 -14.57
N ALA A 135 -3.33 6.30 -14.16
CA ALA A 135 -3.80 6.96 -12.96
C ALA A 135 -5.34 7.13 -12.91
N GLU A 136 -5.96 7.56 -14.01
CA GLU A 136 -7.43 7.70 -14.11
C GLU A 136 -8.15 6.38 -13.82
N GLN A 137 -7.66 5.26 -14.38
CA GLN A 137 -8.29 3.95 -14.20
C GLN A 137 -8.14 3.46 -12.75
N PHE A 138 -7.00 3.73 -12.11
CA PHE A 138 -6.82 3.40 -10.70
C PHE A 138 -7.72 4.24 -9.79
N LEU A 139 -7.94 5.52 -10.12
CA LEU A 139 -8.81 6.41 -9.35
C LEU A 139 -10.30 6.05 -9.42
N GLU A 140 -10.71 5.20 -10.34
CA GLU A 140 -12.06 4.60 -10.28
C GLU A 140 -12.23 3.72 -9.02
N HIS A 141 -11.15 3.12 -8.54
CA HIS A 141 -11.13 2.19 -7.40
C HIS A 141 -10.67 2.84 -6.08
N PHE A 142 -9.87 3.90 -6.13
CA PHE A 142 -9.27 4.56 -4.96
C PHE A 142 -9.72 6.02 -4.82
N ASP A 143 -9.58 6.58 -3.63
CA ASP A 143 -9.95 7.96 -3.31
C ASP A 143 -8.77 8.95 -3.44
N GLY A 144 -7.63 8.45 -3.87
CA GLY A 144 -6.42 9.24 -4.08
C GLY A 144 -5.16 8.38 -4.03
N PHE A 145 -4.03 9.07 -4.22
CA PHE A 145 -2.71 8.46 -4.23
C PHE A 145 -1.84 9.00 -3.10
N SER A 146 -0.86 8.18 -2.72
CA SER A 146 0.31 8.57 -1.94
C SER A 146 1.54 8.15 -2.73
N ILE A 147 2.41 9.09 -3.07
CA ILE A 147 3.58 8.80 -3.91
C ILE A 147 4.64 8.07 -3.09
N GLY A 148 5.00 6.85 -3.51
CA GLY A 148 6.11 6.07 -2.98
C GLY A 148 7.35 6.27 -3.85
N SER A 149 8.02 7.43 -3.70
CA SER A 149 9.11 7.87 -4.59
C SER A 149 10.26 6.86 -4.67
N ASN A 150 10.62 6.23 -3.56
CA ASN A 150 11.71 5.24 -3.54
C ASN A 150 11.46 4.04 -4.45
N ASP A 151 10.29 3.40 -4.30
CA ASP A 151 9.95 2.23 -5.11
C ASP A 151 9.66 2.65 -6.57
N LEU A 152 9.03 3.81 -6.76
CA LEU A 152 8.80 4.36 -8.10
C LEU A 152 10.13 4.61 -8.84
N THR A 153 11.11 5.24 -8.19
CA THR A 153 12.44 5.48 -8.76
C THR A 153 13.14 4.18 -9.09
N GLN A 154 13.18 3.25 -8.16
CA GLN A 154 13.78 1.93 -8.35
C GLN A 154 13.21 1.21 -9.57
N LEU A 155 11.88 1.19 -9.71
CA LEU A 155 11.20 0.48 -10.78
C LEU A 155 11.25 1.23 -12.11
N SER A 156 11.28 2.54 -12.10
CA SER A 156 11.37 3.37 -13.30
C SER A 156 12.76 3.30 -13.94
N LEU A 157 13.80 3.32 -13.11
CA LEU A 157 15.19 3.28 -13.57
C LEU A 157 15.75 1.87 -13.64
N GLY A 158 15.03 0.85 -13.16
CA GLY A 158 15.50 -0.54 -13.13
C GLY A 158 16.71 -0.75 -12.21
N LEU A 159 16.79 0.01 -11.11
CA LEU A 159 17.89 0.00 -10.16
C LEU A 159 17.44 -0.65 -8.84
N ASP A 160 18.36 -1.36 -8.20
CA ASP A 160 18.17 -1.83 -6.82
C ASP A 160 18.82 -0.82 -5.86
N ARG A 161 17.98 -0.07 -5.10
CA ARG A 161 18.44 0.92 -4.11
C ARG A 161 19.26 0.30 -2.99
N ASP A 162 19.02 -0.99 -2.70
CA ASP A 162 19.72 -1.74 -1.66
C ASP A 162 20.99 -2.42 -2.20
N SER A 163 21.33 -2.17 -3.49
CA SER A 163 22.55 -2.65 -4.10
C SER A 163 23.77 -2.08 -3.38
N GLY A 164 24.65 -2.95 -2.89
CA GLY A 164 25.93 -2.55 -2.31
C GLY A 164 26.95 -2.03 -3.32
N MET A 165 26.57 -1.86 -4.59
CA MET A 165 27.44 -1.37 -5.66
C MET A 165 27.33 0.15 -5.79
N GLU A 166 28.40 0.86 -5.46
CA GLU A 166 28.47 2.34 -5.57
C GLU A 166 28.09 2.85 -6.96
N LEU A 167 28.44 2.12 -8.02
CA LEU A 167 28.13 2.48 -9.40
C LEU A 167 26.63 2.60 -9.64
N LEU A 168 25.80 1.72 -9.06
CA LEU A 168 24.35 1.76 -9.20
C LEU A 168 23.71 2.78 -8.26
N ALA A 169 24.31 3.01 -7.10
CA ALA A 169 23.82 4.00 -6.15
C ALA A 169 23.89 5.44 -6.68
N ILE A 170 24.86 5.72 -7.57
CA ILE A 170 25.01 7.05 -8.19
C ILE A 170 23.84 7.38 -9.12
N ASP A 171 23.31 6.38 -9.81
CA ASP A 171 22.19 6.57 -10.76
C ASP A 171 20.81 6.57 -10.08
N PHE A 172 20.73 6.26 -8.78
CA PHE A 172 19.49 6.33 -8.03
C PHE A 172 19.18 7.76 -7.62
N ASP A 173 18.45 8.48 -8.46
CA ASP A 173 18.02 9.87 -8.21
C ASP A 173 16.50 10.00 -8.39
N GLU A 174 15.80 10.36 -7.31
CA GLU A 174 14.36 10.63 -7.34
C GLU A 174 13.99 11.86 -8.19
N ARG A 175 14.98 12.65 -8.58
CA ARG A 175 14.85 13.83 -9.44
C ARG A 175 15.17 13.53 -10.91
N ASP A 176 15.42 12.26 -11.24
CA ASP A 176 15.60 11.88 -12.63
C ASP A 176 14.40 12.32 -13.46
N PRO A 177 14.60 12.88 -14.67
CA PRO A 177 13.50 13.36 -15.51
C PRO A 177 12.42 12.32 -15.81
N ALA A 178 12.75 11.02 -15.85
CA ALA A 178 11.77 9.96 -16.03
C ALA A 178 10.88 9.79 -14.81
N VAL A 179 11.45 9.90 -13.61
CA VAL A 179 10.70 9.81 -12.34
C VAL A 179 9.84 11.06 -12.16
N GLU A 180 10.40 12.25 -12.40
CA GLU A 180 9.62 13.50 -12.36
C GLU A 180 8.46 13.48 -13.35
N PHE A 181 8.64 12.95 -14.55
CA PHE A 181 7.57 12.84 -15.54
C PHE A 181 6.41 11.98 -15.02
N LEU A 182 6.70 10.84 -14.41
CA LEU A 182 5.68 9.97 -13.83
C LEU A 182 4.93 10.64 -12.68
N ILE A 183 5.64 11.31 -11.78
CA ILE A 183 5.03 12.02 -10.64
C ILE A 183 4.10 13.14 -11.14
N ARG A 184 4.56 13.95 -12.10
CA ARG A 184 3.75 15.05 -12.66
C ARG A 184 2.52 14.56 -13.45
N SER A 185 2.63 13.42 -14.12
CA SER A 185 1.49 12.82 -14.84
C SER A 185 0.37 12.43 -13.88
N GLU A 186 0.71 11.97 -12.69
CA GLU A 186 -0.25 11.63 -11.64
C GLU A 186 -0.88 12.87 -11.00
N GLU A 187 -0.10 13.92 -10.71
CA GLU A 187 -0.61 15.16 -10.13
C GLU A 187 -1.68 15.80 -11.00
N HIS A 188 -1.46 15.88 -12.31
CA HIS A 188 -2.45 16.41 -13.25
C HIS A 188 -3.75 15.61 -13.26
N THR A 189 -3.68 14.30 -13.12
CA THR A 189 -4.87 13.43 -13.10
C THR A 189 -5.65 13.57 -11.80
N SER A 190 -4.98 13.69 -10.66
CA SER A 190 -5.64 13.86 -9.37
C SER A 190 -6.31 15.24 -9.21
N GLU A 191 -5.77 16.30 -9.81
CA GLU A 191 -6.38 17.63 -9.82
C GLU A 191 -7.67 17.69 -10.65
N LEU A 192 -7.76 16.97 -11.77
CA LEU A 192 -8.94 16.93 -12.62
C LEU A 192 -10.16 16.27 -11.97
N GLN A 193 -9.98 15.43 -10.95
CA GLN A 193 -11.07 14.77 -10.23
C GLN A 193 -11.53 15.52 -8.97
N SER A 194 -10.81 16.55 -8.55
CA SER A 194 -11.16 17.39 -7.38
C SER A 194 -12.16 18.51 -7.69
N HIS A 195 -12.71 18.56 -8.91
CA HIS A 195 -13.76 19.43 -9.39
C HIS A 195 -14.98 18.61 -9.82
#